data_3f31e51914b79d22030398302732e7cf
#
_entry.id   3f31e51914b79d22030398302732e7cf
#
_cell.length_a   1.000
_cell.length_b   1.000
_cell.length_c   1.000
_cell.angle_alpha   90.00
_cell.angle_beta   90.00
_cell.angle_gamma   90.00
#
_symmetry.space_group_name_H-M   'P 1'
#
loop_
_entity.id
_entity.type
_entity.pdbx_description
1 polymer ?
#
loop_
_entity_poly.entity_id
_entity_poly.type
_entity_poly.pdbx_seq_one_letter_code
_entity_poly.pdbx_strand_id
1 'polypeptide(L)'
;DIATRFTDLFADVFKDEGPDLRPQIVEVGGKFYEDKLIHRTARGELVRSKSEVAIANALYYHHIDYEYEPELKLEDKIKRPDFKVEDYDTGVVWYWEHCGMMTDPQYRKRWEDKKKFYEKNGIVEGKNLIVTYDEDNGGIDTELIEKIIKETFDED
;
A
#
# COMPACT_ATOMS: atom_id res chain seq x y z
N ASP A 1 -14.31 -15.97 -8.75
CA ASP A 1 -14.58 -15.59 -10.14
C ASP A 1 -13.30 -15.16 -10.83
N ILE A 2 -13.07 -15.70 -12.02
CA ILE A 2 -11.86 -15.44 -12.81
C ILE A 2 -11.77 -13.95 -13.20
N ALA A 3 -12.89 -13.36 -13.59
CA ALA A 3 -12.91 -11.95 -13.97
C ALA A 3 -12.54 -11.04 -12.80
N THR A 4 -13.04 -11.35 -11.61
CA THR A 4 -12.71 -10.60 -10.40
C THR A 4 -11.24 -10.72 -10.06
N ARG A 5 -10.69 -11.93 -10.15
CA ARG A 5 -9.27 -12.16 -9.89
C ARG A 5 -8.39 -11.40 -10.87
N PHE A 6 -8.77 -11.44 -12.14
CA PHE A 6 -8.01 -10.71 -13.15
C PHE A 6 -8.04 -9.20 -12.89
N THR A 7 -9.20 -8.67 -12.52
CA THR A 7 -9.33 -7.24 -12.23
C THR A 7 -8.52 -6.84 -11.00
N ASP A 8 -8.49 -7.68 -9.96
CA ASP A 8 -7.69 -7.41 -8.77
C ASP A 8 -6.22 -7.40 -9.09
N LEU A 9 -5.75 -8.41 -9.84
CA LEU A 9 -4.36 -8.47 -10.28
C LEU A 9 -4.00 -7.25 -11.15
N PHE A 10 -4.90 -6.88 -12.03
CA PHE A 10 -4.70 -5.72 -12.90
C PHE A 10 -4.61 -4.43 -12.09
N ALA A 11 -5.47 -4.27 -11.08
CA ALA A 11 -5.43 -3.10 -10.22
C ALA A 11 -4.11 -3.00 -9.45
N ASP A 12 -3.63 -4.13 -8.91
CA ASP A 12 -2.35 -4.17 -8.21
C ASP A 12 -1.18 -3.82 -9.13
N VAL A 13 -1.24 -4.33 -10.37
CA VAL A 13 -0.17 -4.12 -11.34
C VAL A 13 -0.12 -2.67 -11.82
N PHE A 14 -1.28 -2.06 -12.06
CA PHE A 14 -1.37 -0.74 -12.68
C PHE A 14 -1.67 0.39 -11.71
N LYS A 15 -1.84 0.10 -10.46
CA LYS A 15 -2.17 1.08 -9.42
C LYS A 15 -1.19 2.27 -9.39
N ASP A 16 0.07 2.01 -9.66
CA ASP A 16 1.13 3.01 -9.61
C ASP A 16 1.57 3.51 -10.97
N GLU A 17 0.91 3.08 -12.03
CA GLU A 17 1.18 3.60 -13.35
C GLU A 17 0.59 4.99 -13.51
N GLY A 18 1.04 5.75 -14.47
CA GLY A 18 0.48 7.06 -14.72
C GLY A 18 -1.00 7.00 -15.13
N PRO A 19 -1.74 8.13 -15.03
CA PRO A 19 -3.17 8.13 -15.36
C PRO A 19 -3.48 7.65 -16.77
N ASP A 20 -2.56 7.87 -17.70
CA ASP A 20 -2.71 7.47 -19.11
C ASP A 20 -2.70 5.96 -19.31
N LEU A 21 -2.15 5.20 -18.35
CA LEU A 21 -2.08 3.74 -18.44
C LEU A 21 -3.21 3.05 -17.70
N ARG A 22 -4.07 3.80 -17.04
CA ARG A 22 -5.18 3.23 -16.25
C ARG A 22 -6.41 3.08 -17.13
N PRO A 23 -7.12 1.94 -17.02
CA PRO A 23 -8.39 1.80 -17.72
C PRO A 23 -9.39 2.88 -17.28
N GLN A 24 -10.09 3.44 -18.24
CA GLN A 24 -11.09 4.48 -17.98
C GLN A 24 -12.20 4.01 -17.06
N ILE A 25 -12.53 2.74 -17.10
CA ILE A 25 -13.66 2.17 -16.39
C ILE A 25 -13.53 2.18 -14.88
N VAL A 26 -12.35 2.51 -14.33
CA VAL A 26 -12.08 2.38 -12.90
C VAL A 26 -12.07 3.72 -12.17
N GLU A 27 -12.25 4.82 -12.84
CA GLU A 27 -12.26 6.16 -12.22
C GLU A 27 -13.69 6.59 -11.85
N VAL A 28 -14.50 5.65 -11.40
CA VAL A 28 -15.88 5.94 -11.01
C VAL A 28 -15.89 6.57 -9.62
N GLY A 29 -16.61 7.68 -9.49
CA GLY A 29 -16.72 8.38 -8.21
C GLY A 29 -15.44 9.08 -7.77
N GLY A 30 -14.46 9.18 -8.66
CA GLY A 30 -13.17 9.82 -8.34
C GLY A 30 -12.22 8.99 -7.52
N LYS A 31 -12.55 7.73 -7.26
CA LYS A 31 -11.68 6.80 -6.55
C LYS A 31 -11.07 5.77 -7.49
N PHE A 32 -9.77 5.59 -7.39
CA PHE A 32 -9.04 4.65 -8.23
C PHE A 32 -9.48 3.21 -7.95
N TYR A 33 -9.96 2.50 -8.99
CA TYR A 33 -10.44 1.12 -8.88
C TYR A 33 -11.42 0.93 -7.71
N GLU A 34 -12.41 1.83 -7.60
CA GLU A 34 -13.35 1.84 -6.49
C GLU A 34 -14.10 0.52 -6.32
N ASP A 35 -14.38 -0.18 -7.42
CA ASP A 35 -15.07 -1.47 -7.40
C ASP A 35 -14.30 -2.57 -6.67
N LYS A 36 -13.01 -2.37 -6.40
CA LYS A 36 -12.18 -3.32 -5.67
C LYS A 36 -11.97 -2.94 -4.21
N LEU A 37 -12.55 -1.85 -3.77
CA LEU A 37 -12.52 -1.42 -2.38
C LEU A 37 -13.67 -2.10 -1.64
N ILE A 38 -13.45 -3.33 -1.20
CA ILE A 38 -14.51 -4.18 -0.64
C ILE A 38 -14.29 -4.62 0.80
N HIS A 39 -13.12 -4.38 1.36
CA HIS A 39 -12.80 -4.81 2.72
C HIS A 39 -12.84 -3.61 3.66
N ARG A 40 -13.71 -3.67 4.67
CA ARG A 40 -13.89 -2.54 5.58
C ARG A 40 -12.91 -2.60 6.75
N THR A 41 -12.30 -1.46 7.05
CA THR A 41 -11.39 -1.34 8.19
C THR A 41 -12.13 -0.91 9.46
N ALA A 42 -11.45 -0.98 10.59
CA ALA A 42 -12.02 -0.52 11.87
C ALA A 42 -12.34 0.97 11.86
N ARG A 43 -11.56 1.77 11.12
CA ARG A 43 -11.82 3.21 10.98
C ARG A 43 -13.04 3.49 10.08
N GLY A 44 -13.42 2.55 9.22
CA GLY A 44 -14.63 2.63 8.44
C GLY A 44 -14.45 2.73 6.93
N GLU A 45 -13.25 2.99 6.42
CA GLU A 45 -13.02 3.03 4.98
C GLU A 45 -12.89 1.63 4.40
N LEU A 46 -13.01 1.54 3.08
CA LEU A 46 -12.83 0.29 2.34
C LEU A 46 -11.44 0.23 1.73
N VAL A 47 -10.82 -0.93 1.82
CA VAL A 47 -9.51 -1.21 1.25
C VAL A 47 -9.58 -2.45 0.36
N ARG A 48 -8.49 -2.75 -0.35
CA ARG A 48 -8.49 -3.73 -1.43
C ARG A 48 -8.24 -5.16 -0.97
N SER A 49 -7.60 -5.35 0.19
CA SER A 49 -7.24 -6.69 0.63
C SER A 49 -7.38 -6.84 2.14
N LYS A 50 -7.44 -8.11 2.58
CA LYS A 50 -7.47 -8.42 4.02
C LYS A 50 -6.18 -8.04 4.71
N SER A 51 -5.04 -8.15 4.02
CA SER A 51 -3.76 -7.73 4.58
C SER A 51 -3.74 -6.23 4.84
N GLU A 52 -4.32 -5.45 3.94
CA GLU A 52 -4.44 -4.02 4.13
C GLU A 52 -5.36 -3.66 5.30
N VAL A 53 -6.43 -4.45 5.51
CA VAL A 53 -7.27 -4.29 6.71
C VAL A 53 -6.43 -4.48 7.97
N ALA A 54 -5.59 -5.53 8.00
CA ALA A 54 -4.76 -5.81 9.18
C ALA A 54 -3.81 -4.66 9.49
N ILE A 55 -3.18 -4.10 8.47
CA ILE A 55 -2.27 -2.95 8.64
C ILE A 55 -3.04 -1.71 9.09
N ALA A 56 -4.13 -1.40 8.41
CA ALA A 56 -4.97 -0.24 8.74
C ALA A 56 -5.49 -0.32 10.17
N ASN A 57 -5.99 -1.49 10.57
CA ASN A 57 -6.50 -1.69 11.92
C ASN A 57 -5.41 -1.55 12.97
N ALA A 58 -4.22 -2.09 12.71
CA ALA A 58 -3.11 -1.95 13.63
C ALA A 58 -2.74 -0.48 13.84
N LEU A 59 -2.63 0.28 12.75
CA LEU A 59 -2.38 1.72 12.85
C LEU A 59 -3.48 2.42 13.64
N TYR A 60 -4.73 2.10 13.34
CA TYR A 60 -5.88 2.72 14.01
C TYR A 60 -5.89 2.46 15.52
N TYR A 61 -5.67 1.19 15.92
CA TYR A 61 -5.68 0.83 17.33
C TYR A 61 -4.47 1.37 18.11
N HIS A 62 -3.40 1.72 17.41
CA HIS A 62 -2.27 2.43 17.98
C HIS A 62 -2.43 3.96 17.93
N HIS A 63 -3.62 4.44 17.55
CA HIS A 63 -3.94 5.87 17.45
C HIS A 63 -3.03 6.63 16.48
N ILE A 64 -2.62 5.94 15.42
CA ILE A 64 -1.79 6.52 14.37
C ILE A 64 -2.68 6.83 13.18
N ASP A 65 -2.77 8.11 12.82
CA ASP A 65 -3.49 8.52 11.63
C ASP A 65 -2.75 8.08 10.37
N TYR A 66 -3.50 7.66 9.38
CA TYR A 66 -2.94 7.25 8.11
C TYR A 66 -3.84 7.68 6.98
N GLU A 67 -3.25 7.80 5.80
CA GLU A 67 -3.98 8.03 4.56
C GLU A 67 -3.82 6.79 3.69
N TYR A 68 -4.94 6.28 3.16
CA TYR A 68 -4.94 5.10 2.30
C TYR A 68 -4.82 5.51 0.83
N GLU A 69 -3.89 4.89 0.11
CA GLU A 69 -3.65 5.14 -1.32
C GLU A 69 -3.54 6.63 -1.67
N PRO A 70 -2.64 7.36 -1.00
CA PRO A 70 -2.45 8.77 -1.33
C PRO A 70 -1.85 8.92 -2.72
N GLU A 71 -2.05 10.08 -3.33
CA GLU A 71 -1.32 10.43 -4.53
C GLU A 71 0.06 10.93 -4.15
N LEU A 72 1.08 10.29 -4.70
CA LEU A 72 2.47 10.67 -4.49
C LEU A 72 3.09 11.00 -5.84
N LYS A 73 3.35 12.28 -6.06
CA LYS A 73 3.96 12.73 -7.31
C LYS A 73 5.47 12.65 -7.20
N LEU A 74 6.07 11.85 -8.08
CA LEU A 74 7.52 11.70 -8.16
C LEU A 74 7.91 11.87 -9.64
N GLU A 75 8.72 12.87 -9.93
CA GLU A 75 9.03 13.27 -11.29
C GLU A 75 7.71 13.60 -12.01
N ASP A 76 7.44 13.01 -13.15
CA ASP A 76 6.18 13.23 -13.86
C ASP A 76 5.17 12.12 -13.63
N LYS A 77 5.38 11.26 -12.62
CA LYS A 77 4.54 10.10 -12.35
C LYS A 77 3.79 10.25 -11.05
N ILE A 78 2.59 9.69 -11.02
CA ILE A 78 1.79 9.59 -9.80
C ILE A 78 1.87 8.15 -9.32
N LYS A 79 2.38 7.97 -8.12
CA LYS A 79 2.42 6.68 -7.43
C LYS A 79 1.37 6.67 -6.33
N ARG A 80 0.88 5.50 -5.99
CA ARG A 80 -0.12 5.34 -4.91
C ARG A 80 0.37 4.26 -3.95
N PRO A 81 1.23 4.63 -3.00
CA PRO A 81 1.59 3.68 -1.95
C PRO A 81 0.34 3.23 -1.20
N ASP A 82 0.42 2.12 -0.51
CA ASP A 82 -0.76 1.64 0.19
C ASP A 82 -1.16 2.56 1.33
N PHE A 83 -0.20 3.04 2.10
CA PHE A 83 -0.47 3.95 3.22
C PHE A 83 0.57 5.05 3.31
N LYS A 84 0.14 6.16 3.88
CA LYS A 84 1.02 7.27 4.26
C LYS A 84 0.77 7.59 5.73
N VAL A 85 1.83 7.73 6.51
CA VAL A 85 1.78 8.11 7.91
C VAL A 85 2.72 9.29 8.12
N GLU A 86 2.20 10.39 8.66
CA GLU A 86 3.04 11.52 9.06
C GLU A 86 3.37 11.36 10.54
N ASP A 87 4.65 11.24 10.85
CA ASP A 87 5.10 11.17 12.23
C ASP A 87 5.39 12.59 12.70
N TYR A 88 4.45 13.14 13.48
CA TYR A 88 4.55 14.52 13.91
C TYR A 88 5.67 14.73 14.93
N ASP A 89 6.10 13.69 15.63
CA ASP A 89 7.20 13.82 16.60
C ASP A 89 8.54 13.99 15.92
N THR A 90 8.76 13.34 14.78
CA THR A 90 10.03 13.42 14.06
C THR A 90 9.95 14.28 12.80
N GLY A 91 8.75 14.57 12.33
CA GLY A 91 8.53 15.26 11.06
C GLY A 91 8.72 14.37 9.82
N VAL A 92 8.95 13.09 10.01
CA VAL A 92 9.15 12.16 8.89
C VAL A 92 7.81 11.72 8.33
N VAL A 93 7.68 11.76 7.00
CA VAL A 93 6.54 11.18 6.30
C VAL A 93 6.92 9.77 5.89
N TRP A 94 6.18 8.79 6.37
CA TRP A 94 6.42 7.38 6.07
C TRP A 94 5.41 6.90 5.04
N TYR A 95 5.89 6.14 4.07
CA TYR A 95 5.05 5.39 3.15
C TYR A 95 5.13 3.91 3.49
N TRP A 96 4.05 3.18 3.29
CA TRP A 96 3.99 1.75 3.57
C TRP A 96 3.46 1.05 2.34
N GLU A 97 4.21 0.08 1.84
CA GLU A 97 3.81 -0.78 0.73
C GLU A 97 3.71 -2.21 1.22
N HIS A 98 2.61 -2.84 0.93
CA HIS A 98 2.41 -4.25 1.24
C HIS A 98 2.39 -5.05 -0.06
N CYS A 99 3.26 -6.05 -0.17
CA CYS A 99 3.44 -6.84 -1.39
C CYS A 99 2.78 -8.21 -1.19
N GLY A 100 1.69 -8.45 -1.93
CA GLY A 100 0.88 -9.65 -1.74
C GLY A 100 1.16 -10.80 -2.70
N MET A 101 1.93 -10.60 -3.78
CA MET A 101 2.05 -11.58 -4.84
C MET A 101 3.50 -11.83 -5.25
N MET A 102 4.40 -11.87 -4.28
CA MET A 102 5.83 -11.98 -4.57
C MET A 102 6.25 -13.33 -5.16
N THR A 103 5.38 -14.33 -5.14
CA THR A 103 5.62 -15.59 -5.84
C THR A 103 5.40 -15.48 -7.35
N ASP A 104 4.69 -14.45 -7.80
CA ASP A 104 4.52 -14.16 -9.22
C ASP A 104 5.73 -13.39 -9.74
N PRO A 105 6.49 -13.94 -10.71
CA PRO A 105 7.70 -13.26 -11.20
C PRO A 105 7.43 -11.89 -11.81
N GLN A 106 6.29 -11.70 -12.49
CA GLN A 106 5.96 -10.41 -13.08
C GLN A 106 5.64 -9.37 -12.01
N TYR A 107 4.88 -9.76 -10.99
CA TYR A 107 4.58 -8.87 -9.87
C TYR A 107 5.88 -8.49 -9.14
N ARG A 108 6.74 -9.47 -8.88
CA ARG A 108 8.02 -9.22 -8.20
C ARG A 108 8.88 -8.24 -9.00
N LYS A 109 8.94 -8.42 -10.32
CA LYS A 109 9.72 -7.52 -11.18
C LYS A 109 9.19 -6.09 -11.12
N ARG A 110 7.87 -5.93 -11.17
CA ARG A 110 7.25 -4.61 -11.09
C ARG A 110 7.52 -3.94 -9.74
N TRP A 111 7.46 -4.72 -8.67
CA TRP A 111 7.80 -4.20 -7.35
C TRP A 111 9.27 -3.77 -7.27
N GLU A 112 10.17 -4.58 -7.79
CA GLU A 112 11.60 -4.24 -7.81
C GLU A 112 11.85 -2.95 -8.57
N ASP A 113 11.20 -2.77 -9.71
CA ASP A 113 11.32 -1.54 -10.50
C ASP A 113 10.74 -0.34 -9.76
N LYS A 114 9.58 -0.52 -9.12
CA LYS A 114 8.96 0.53 -8.32
C LYS A 114 9.83 0.92 -7.15
N LYS A 115 10.41 -0.06 -6.46
CA LYS A 115 11.30 0.19 -5.33
C LYS A 115 12.52 0.99 -5.75
N LYS A 116 13.12 0.65 -6.89
CA LYS A 116 14.24 1.40 -7.44
C LYS A 116 13.86 2.84 -7.77
N PHE A 117 12.67 3.03 -8.31
CA PHE A 117 12.15 4.36 -8.61
C PHE A 117 11.95 5.16 -7.32
N TYR A 118 11.43 4.54 -6.28
CA TYR A 118 11.31 5.18 -4.96
C TYR A 118 12.69 5.59 -4.44
N GLU A 119 13.66 4.68 -4.47
CA GLU A 119 15.01 4.95 -3.98
C GLU A 119 15.65 6.13 -4.72
N LYS A 120 15.48 6.19 -6.02
CA LYS A 120 15.96 7.31 -6.84
C LYS A 120 15.37 8.63 -6.39
N ASN A 121 14.16 8.61 -5.86
CA ASN A 121 13.44 9.81 -5.41
C ASN A 121 13.48 10.01 -3.90
N GLY A 122 14.41 9.36 -3.22
CA GLY A 122 14.64 9.57 -1.79
C GLY A 122 13.71 8.80 -0.87
N ILE A 123 12.90 7.88 -1.40
CA ILE A 123 12.01 7.03 -0.61
C ILE A 123 12.69 5.69 -0.45
N VAL A 124 13.22 5.42 0.74
CA VAL A 124 14.14 4.32 1.02
C VAL A 124 13.63 3.49 2.18
N GLU A 125 13.62 2.18 2.00
CA GLU A 125 13.22 1.24 3.05
C GLU A 125 14.06 1.44 4.31
N GLY A 126 13.38 1.56 5.45
CA GLY A 126 14.03 1.80 6.73
C GLY A 126 14.25 3.27 7.07
N LYS A 127 14.15 4.15 6.08
CA LYS A 127 14.31 5.59 6.28
C LYS A 127 12.96 6.31 6.29
N ASN A 128 12.13 6.04 5.30
CA ASN A 128 10.80 6.64 5.16
C ASN A 128 9.86 5.72 4.38
N LEU A 129 10.22 4.46 4.20
CA LEU A 129 9.42 3.46 3.54
C LEU A 129 9.40 2.18 4.37
N ILE A 130 8.21 1.67 4.62
CA ILE A 130 8.00 0.36 5.23
C ILE A 130 7.51 -0.58 4.14
N VAL A 131 8.11 -1.76 4.06
CA VAL A 131 7.70 -2.80 3.10
C VAL A 131 7.36 -4.06 3.88
N THR A 132 6.18 -4.60 3.64
CA THR A 132 5.76 -5.88 4.21
C THR A 132 5.28 -6.80 3.11
N TYR A 133 5.20 -8.09 3.41
CA TYR A 133 4.88 -9.12 2.41
C TYR A 133 3.86 -10.09 2.99
N ASP A 134 2.97 -10.60 2.13
CA ASP A 134 2.18 -11.75 2.52
C ASP A 134 3.09 -12.96 2.69
N GLU A 135 2.74 -13.84 3.61
CA GLU A 135 3.40 -15.13 3.73
C GLU A 135 3.03 -16.02 2.55
N ASP A 136 3.79 -17.09 2.34
CA ASP A 136 3.56 -18.00 1.21
C ASP A 136 2.15 -18.57 1.18
N ASN A 137 1.52 -18.70 2.34
CA ASN A 137 0.15 -19.18 2.45
C ASN A 137 -0.91 -18.10 2.20
N GLY A 138 -0.48 -16.88 1.88
CA GLY A 138 -1.37 -15.74 1.63
C GLY A 138 -1.78 -14.95 2.85
N GLY A 139 -1.31 -15.33 4.05
CA GLY A 139 -1.61 -14.61 5.27
C GLY A 139 -0.61 -13.50 5.55
N ILE A 140 -0.93 -12.68 6.56
CA ILE A 140 -0.04 -11.63 7.01
C ILE A 140 0.38 -11.90 8.46
N ASP A 141 1.64 -11.62 8.77
CA ASP A 141 2.17 -11.78 10.12
C ASP A 141 1.81 -10.55 10.95
N THR A 142 0.77 -10.67 11.77
CA THR A 142 0.28 -9.56 12.58
C THR A 142 1.24 -9.18 13.70
N GLU A 143 2.02 -10.13 14.22
CA GLU A 143 3.05 -9.82 15.23
C GLU A 143 4.14 -8.94 14.64
N LEU A 144 4.53 -9.22 13.38
CA LEU A 144 5.51 -8.40 12.69
C LEU A 144 4.97 -6.98 12.46
N ILE A 145 3.70 -6.85 12.08
CA ILE A 145 3.06 -5.54 11.89
C ILE A 145 3.10 -4.75 13.19
N GLU A 146 2.74 -5.37 14.31
CA GLU A 146 2.79 -4.72 15.62
C GLU A 146 4.21 -4.25 15.98
N LYS A 147 5.19 -5.11 15.74
CA LYS A 147 6.58 -4.79 16.01
C LYS A 147 7.06 -3.60 15.18
N ILE A 148 6.72 -3.60 13.89
CA ILE A 148 7.09 -2.51 12.98
C ILE A 148 6.51 -1.19 13.47
N ILE A 149 5.24 -1.19 13.86
CA ILE A 149 4.57 0.03 14.33
C ILE A 149 5.23 0.57 15.59
N LYS A 150 5.51 -0.32 16.55
CA LYS A 150 6.15 0.10 17.80
C LYS A 150 7.55 0.64 17.58
N GLU A 151 8.33 -0.03 16.75
CA GLU A 151 9.71 0.39 16.48
C GLU A 151 9.78 1.66 15.64
N THR A 152 8.89 1.79 14.66
CA THR A 152 8.93 2.92 13.72
C THR A 152 8.37 4.19 14.34
N PHE A 153 7.26 4.09 15.06
CA PHE A 153 6.53 5.25 15.57
C PHE A 153 6.75 5.48 17.06
N ASP A 154 7.71 4.77 17.64
CA ASP A 154 8.17 4.96 19.01
C ASP A 154 7.01 4.99 20.01
N GLU A 155 6.17 3.99 19.95
CA GLU A 155 5.09 3.83 20.89
C GLU A 155 5.59 3.13 22.15
N ASP A 156 5.63 3.84 23.21
CA ASP A 156 5.98 3.29 24.52
C ASP A 156 4.82 2.55 25.16
#